data_76fe03f2de5933440f3d49a21a994a04
#
_entry.id   76fe03f2de5933440f3d49a21a994a04
#
_cell.length_a   1.000
_cell.length_b   1.000
_cell.length_c   1.000
_cell.angle_alpha   90.00
_cell.angle_beta   90.00
_cell.angle_gamma   90.00
#
_symmetry.space_group_name_H-M   'P 1'
#
loop_
_entity.id
_entity.type
_entity.pdbx_description
1 polymer ?
#
loop_
_entity_poly.entity_id
_entity_poly.type
_entity_poly.pdbx_seq_one_letter_code
_entity_poly.pdbx_strand_id
1 'polypeptide(L)'
;MNVAKKYNVKLLPLTDIHIGSGKDIEAYEYTVKSGYMYRIDMSEAFDKMNVSEKENFYKILKKNNLFNIRSWIYNNYKEEWGYIYKEKISSEFEKYYKKKIDDRSQANSQLSISEFIGYDNKRYIPGSSIKGALRTAFIYSDFLENEKKYQIKSSYEIKNGKRVYNRKEIDKEAKIMESEVLLAEKEDRYGNKIDKKGEKLGLEPKKDPFKIVKVSDTEEIDSEKFEVVRLKIKEGNLTCEVLNGTYNEIKKTKKVNFEKGINFNIVLT
;
A
#
# COMPACT_ATOMS: atom_id res chain seq x y z
N MET A 1 -0.83 -34.29 -19.67
CA MET A 1 -0.20 -32.96 -19.55
C MET A 1 -1.25 -32.00 -18.98
N ASN A 2 -1.05 -31.47 -17.78
CA ASN A 2 -1.94 -30.41 -17.28
C ASN A 2 -1.66 -29.15 -18.10
N VAL A 3 -2.63 -28.72 -18.90
CA VAL A 3 -2.51 -27.48 -19.67
C VAL A 3 -2.73 -26.33 -18.75
N ALA A 4 -1.72 -25.46 -18.63
CA ALA A 4 -1.85 -24.23 -17.86
C ALA A 4 -2.97 -23.35 -18.43
N LYS A 5 -3.87 -22.86 -17.57
CA LYS A 5 -4.95 -21.96 -17.97
C LYS A 5 -4.60 -20.53 -17.60
N LYS A 6 -4.62 -19.63 -18.58
CA LYS A 6 -4.39 -18.18 -18.39
C LYS A 6 -5.71 -17.43 -18.42
N TYR A 7 -5.89 -16.53 -17.47
CA TYR A 7 -7.03 -15.63 -17.37
C TYR A 7 -6.54 -14.18 -17.40
N ASN A 8 -7.14 -13.37 -18.25
CA ASN A 8 -6.97 -11.91 -18.22
C ASN A 8 -8.00 -11.33 -17.27
N VAL A 9 -7.57 -10.59 -16.27
CA VAL A 9 -8.42 -10.12 -15.18
C VAL A 9 -8.26 -8.61 -15.05
N LYS A 10 -9.34 -7.95 -14.64
CA LYS A 10 -9.34 -6.52 -14.30
C LYS A 10 -9.58 -6.34 -12.81
N LEU A 11 -8.72 -5.57 -12.15
CA LEU A 11 -8.86 -5.15 -10.77
C LEU A 11 -9.50 -3.76 -10.75
N LEU A 12 -10.60 -3.62 -10.04
CA LEU A 12 -11.26 -2.34 -9.80
C LEU A 12 -11.19 -2.03 -8.30
N PRO A 13 -10.36 -1.08 -7.87
CA PRO A 13 -10.33 -0.65 -6.48
C PRO A 13 -11.67 -0.04 -6.08
N LEU A 14 -12.29 -0.52 -5.03
CA LEU A 14 -13.51 0.09 -4.47
C LEU A 14 -13.16 1.17 -3.46
N THR A 15 -12.19 0.93 -2.60
CA THR A 15 -11.63 1.87 -1.63
C THR A 15 -10.23 2.26 -2.04
N ASP A 16 -9.72 3.32 -1.47
CA ASP A 16 -8.33 3.72 -1.66
C ASP A 16 -7.38 2.61 -1.22
N ILE A 17 -6.31 2.43 -1.98
CA ILE A 17 -5.29 1.41 -1.73
C ILE A 17 -3.95 2.11 -1.56
N HIS A 18 -3.21 1.73 -0.51
CA HIS A 18 -1.79 2.04 -0.36
C HIS A 18 -0.99 0.75 -0.26
N ILE A 19 0.05 0.65 -1.08
CA ILE A 19 1.06 -0.41 -1.00
C ILE A 19 2.40 0.31 -0.98
N GLY A 20 3.02 0.38 0.20
CA GLY A 20 4.27 1.11 0.38
C GLY A 20 5.45 0.45 -0.35
N SER A 21 6.31 1.27 -0.92
CA SER A 21 7.60 0.84 -1.49
C SER A 21 8.63 0.51 -0.41
N GLY A 22 8.37 0.88 0.84
CA GLY A 22 9.32 0.88 1.93
C GLY A 22 10.23 2.11 1.94
N LYS A 23 9.98 3.08 1.07
CA LYS A 23 10.67 4.38 1.01
C LYS A 23 9.69 5.51 1.30
N ASP A 24 10.23 6.61 1.77
CA ASP A 24 9.49 7.86 1.93
C ASP A 24 10.03 8.91 0.96
N ILE A 25 9.14 9.76 0.48
CA ILE A 25 9.46 10.96 -0.27
C ILE A 25 9.75 12.05 0.75
N GLU A 26 10.96 12.53 0.77
CA GLU A 26 11.39 13.53 1.74
C GLU A 26 10.86 14.94 1.42
N ALA A 27 10.71 15.77 2.44
CA ALA A 27 10.11 17.10 2.33
C ALA A 27 10.85 18.07 1.36
N TYR A 28 12.07 17.77 0.98
CA TYR A 28 12.86 18.52 0.02
C TYR A 28 12.83 17.93 -1.40
N GLU A 29 12.18 16.80 -1.59
CA GLU A 29 12.07 16.14 -2.89
C GLU A 29 10.74 16.42 -3.58
N TYR A 30 9.87 17.20 -2.94
CA TYR A 30 8.59 17.60 -3.51
C TYR A 30 8.19 19.02 -3.08
N THR A 31 7.22 19.56 -3.77
CA THR A 31 6.54 20.79 -3.36
C THR A 31 5.04 20.66 -3.61
N VAL A 32 4.26 21.53 -2.93
CA VAL A 32 2.80 21.56 -3.10
C VAL A 32 2.39 22.93 -3.65
N LYS A 33 1.72 22.92 -4.81
CA LYS A 33 1.16 24.12 -5.44
C LYS A 33 -0.21 23.79 -6.05
N SER A 34 -1.15 24.71 -5.90
CA SER A 34 -2.48 24.68 -6.57
C SER A 34 -3.21 23.34 -6.43
N GLY A 35 -3.16 22.71 -5.25
CA GLY A 35 -3.85 21.45 -5.00
C GLY A 35 -3.13 20.19 -5.52
N TYR A 36 -1.88 20.35 -5.95
CA TYR A 36 -1.04 19.24 -6.41
C TYR A 36 0.28 19.17 -5.66
N MET A 37 0.75 17.95 -5.45
CA MET A 37 2.12 17.61 -5.11
C MET A 37 2.90 17.41 -6.40
N TYR A 38 4.07 18.03 -6.49
CA TYR A 38 5.03 17.90 -7.58
C TYR A 38 6.26 17.16 -7.04
N ARG A 39 6.48 15.94 -7.49
CA ARG A 39 7.71 15.18 -7.21
C ARG A 39 8.83 15.72 -8.09
N ILE A 40 9.83 16.32 -7.49
CA ILE A 40 10.86 17.07 -8.21
C ILE A 40 12.06 16.16 -8.54
N ASP A 41 12.49 16.15 -9.79
CA ASP A 41 13.84 15.72 -10.13
C ASP A 41 14.81 16.88 -9.85
N MET A 42 15.54 16.78 -8.74
CA MET A 42 16.44 17.86 -8.32
C MET A 42 17.60 18.09 -9.31
N SER A 43 18.03 17.06 -10.05
CA SER A 43 19.08 17.20 -11.07
C SER A 43 18.56 18.01 -12.25
N GLU A 44 17.41 17.61 -12.79
CA GLU A 44 16.77 18.33 -13.89
C GLU A 44 16.40 19.77 -13.50
N ALA A 45 15.83 19.94 -12.30
CA ALA A 45 15.48 21.24 -11.76
C ALA A 45 16.69 22.15 -11.65
N PHE A 46 17.82 21.64 -11.15
CA PHE A 46 19.06 22.40 -11.05
C PHE A 46 19.58 22.82 -12.43
N ASP A 47 19.52 21.93 -13.43
CA ASP A 47 19.96 22.26 -14.79
C ASP A 47 19.14 23.40 -15.41
N LYS A 48 17.83 23.44 -15.14
CA LYS A 48 16.91 24.47 -15.64
C LYS A 48 16.92 25.79 -14.87
N MET A 49 17.51 25.83 -13.68
CA MET A 49 17.67 27.07 -12.91
C MET A 49 18.57 28.05 -13.64
N ASN A 50 18.26 29.35 -13.57
CA ASN A 50 19.14 30.39 -14.03
C ASN A 50 20.36 30.57 -13.09
N VAL A 51 21.34 31.36 -13.49
CA VAL A 51 22.62 31.55 -12.75
C VAL A 51 22.36 32.03 -11.31
N SER A 52 21.49 33.02 -11.14
CA SER A 52 21.18 33.57 -9.81
C SER A 52 20.48 32.57 -8.91
N GLU A 53 19.57 31.78 -9.47
CA GLU A 53 18.87 30.71 -8.75
C GLU A 53 19.85 29.61 -8.30
N LYS A 54 20.75 29.17 -9.20
CA LYS A 54 21.82 28.22 -8.89
C LYS A 54 22.72 28.70 -7.76
N GLU A 55 23.18 29.96 -7.83
CA GLU A 55 24.02 30.55 -6.78
C GLU A 55 23.29 30.57 -5.42
N ASN A 56 22.03 31.00 -5.42
CA ASN A 56 21.22 31.06 -4.20
C ASN A 56 20.99 29.68 -3.63
N PHE A 57 20.61 28.71 -4.44
CA PHE A 57 20.42 27.33 -4.01
C PHE A 57 21.71 26.73 -3.44
N TYR A 58 22.86 26.98 -4.10
CA TYR A 58 24.17 26.55 -3.63
C TYR A 58 24.52 27.11 -2.24
N LYS A 59 24.19 28.39 -1.99
CA LYS A 59 24.36 28.99 -0.65
C LYS A 59 23.51 28.32 0.40
N ILE A 60 22.29 27.87 0.04
CA ILE A 60 21.39 27.12 0.92
C ILE A 60 21.94 25.73 1.22
N LEU A 61 22.42 25.02 0.20
CA LEU A 61 23.03 23.70 0.36
C LEU A 61 24.25 23.72 1.27
N LYS A 62 25.13 24.74 1.14
CA LYS A 62 26.29 24.90 2.02
C LYS A 62 25.97 25.00 3.51
N LYS A 63 24.77 25.45 3.87
CA LYS A 63 24.32 25.52 5.26
C LYS A 63 23.99 24.14 5.85
N ASN A 64 23.94 23.10 5.03
CA ASN A 64 23.64 21.71 5.38
C ASN A 64 22.42 21.57 6.32
N ASN A 65 21.36 22.31 6.03
CA ASN A 65 20.14 22.34 6.83
C ASN A 65 18.93 22.03 5.96
N LEU A 66 18.33 20.86 6.19
CA LEU A 66 17.21 20.35 5.41
C LEU A 66 15.97 21.26 5.48
N PHE A 67 15.73 21.95 6.60
CA PHE A 67 14.67 22.94 6.70
C PHE A 67 14.87 24.06 5.66
N ASN A 68 16.08 24.60 5.57
CA ASN A 68 16.37 25.67 4.62
C ASN A 68 16.19 25.21 3.18
N ILE A 69 16.54 23.96 2.88
CA ILE A 69 16.39 23.36 1.53
C ILE A 69 14.91 23.24 1.18
N ARG A 70 14.11 22.61 2.06
CA ARG A 70 12.67 22.44 1.79
C ARG A 70 11.92 23.76 1.67
N SER A 71 12.21 24.72 2.57
CA SER A 71 11.60 26.05 2.54
C SER A 71 12.00 26.83 1.29
N TRP A 72 13.27 26.74 0.87
CA TRP A 72 13.71 27.36 -0.38
C TRP A 72 13.01 26.77 -1.60
N ILE A 73 12.90 25.44 -1.69
CA ILE A 73 12.19 24.76 -2.77
C ILE A 73 10.73 25.20 -2.81
N TYR A 74 10.04 25.17 -1.68
CA TYR A 74 8.65 25.59 -1.58
C TYR A 74 8.42 27.01 -2.12
N ASN A 75 9.31 27.94 -1.76
CA ASN A 75 9.16 29.35 -2.13
C ASN A 75 9.61 29.67 -3.56
N ASN A 76 10.52 28.88 -4.14
CA ASN A 76 11.16 29.23 -5.42
C ASN A 76 10.81 28.27 -6.56
N TYR A 77 10.29 27.06 -6.29
CA TYR A 77 9.97 26.08 -7.31
C TYR A 77 9.08 26.68 -8.41
N LYS A 78 9.43 26.40 -9.63
CA LYS A 78 8.69 26.74 -10.84
C LYS A 78 8.41 25.48 -11.64
N GLU A 79 7.22 25.38 -12.22
CA GLU A 79 6.83 24.21 -12.99
C GLU A 79 7.73 23.97 -14.21
N GLU A 80 8.33 25.03 -14.75
CA GLU A 80 9.33 24.97 -15.82
C GLU A 80 10.64 24.25 -15.45
N TRP A 81 10.93 24.08 -14.15
CA TRP A 81 12.08 23.28 -13.70
C TRP A 81 11.84 21.78 -13.90
N GLY A 82 10.60 21.36 -14.19
CA GLY A 82 10.24 19.98 -14.39
C GLY A 82 9.87 19.26 -13.09
N TYR A 83 9.27 18.11 -13.27
CA TYR A 83 8.90 17.20 -12.20
C TYR A 83 8.86 15.78 -12.75
N ILE A 84 9.09 14.80 -11.90
CA ILE A 84 9.00 13.37 -12.26
C ILE A 84 7.53 13.02 -12.51
N TYR A 85 6.66 13.41 -11.57
CA TYR A 85 5.20 13.29 -11.68
C TYR A 85 4.51 14.32 -10.78
N LYS A 86 3.22 14.51 -11.02
CA LYS A 86 2.36 15.32 -10.16
C LYS A 86 1.10 14.56 -9.80
N GLU A 87 0.62 14.79 -8.59
CA GLU A 87 -0.56 14.14 -8.04
C GLU A 87 -1.45 15.11 -7.31
N LYS A 88 -2.74 14.82 -7.29
CA LYS A 88 -3.67 15.55 -6.46
C LYS A 88 -3.32 15.36 -4.99
N ILE A 89 -3.73 16.29 -4.18
CA ILE A 89 -3.58 16.21 -2.73
C ILE A 89 -4.92 16.42 -2.05
N SER A 90 -5.14 15.72 -0.94
CA SER A 90 -6.32 15.96 -0.11
C SER A 90 -6.25 17.34 0.55
N SER A 91 -7.42 17.94 0.74
CA SER A 91 -7.52 19.25 1.41
C SER A 91 -6.96 19.22 2.85
N GLU A 92 -7.02 18.06 3.50
CA GLU A 92 -6.45 17.86 4.84
C GLU A 92 -4.92 17.90 4.78
N PHE A 93 -4.31 17.20 3.81
CA PHE A 93 -2.87 17.25 3.63
C PHE A 93 -2.39 18.63 3.21
N GLU A 94 -3.09 19.33 2.33
CA GLU A 94 -2.73 20.70 1.92
C GLU A 94 -2.68 21.67 3.10
N LYS A 95 -3.70 21.65 3.96
CA LYS A 95 -3.75 22.46 5.18
C LYS A 95 -2.60 22.12 6.14
N TYR A 96 -2.32 20.83 6.30
CA TYR A 96 -1.22 20.37 7.14
C TYR A 96 0.13 20.81 6.58
N TYR A 97 0.36 20.62 5.28
CA TYR A 97 1.60 21.01 4.61
C TYR A 97 1.87 22.51 4.76
N LYS A 98 0.90 23.36 4.41
CA LYS A 98 1.02 24.83 4.54
C LYS A 98 1.36 25.28 5.96
N LYS A 99 0.82 24.59 6.97
CA LYS A 99 1.11 24.89 8.38
C LYS A 99 2.52 24.50 8.79
N LYS A 100 3.11 23.49 8.14
CA LYS A 100 4.35 22.83 8.59
C LYS A 100 5.57 23.14 7.74
N ILE A 101 5.41 23.58 6.50
CA ILE A 101 6.53 23.73 5.57
C ILE A 101 7.56 24.76 6.05
N ASP A 102 7.10 25.86 6.63
CA ASP A 102 7.94 26.94 7.13
C ASP A 102 8.17 26.91 8.66
N ASP A 103 7.68 25.86 9.33
CA ASP A 103 7.88 25.72 10.78
C ASP A 103 9.24 25.07 11.08
N ARG A 104 10.17 25.88 11.59
CA ARG A 104 11.53 25.43 11.95
C ARG A 104 11.57 24.41 13.09
N SER A 105 10.54 24.37 13.94
CA SER A 105 10.45 23.42 15.04
C SER A 105 10.10 22.00 14.59
N GLN A 106 9.69 21.83 13.33
CA GLN A 106 9.23 20.55 12.80
C GLN A 106 10.36 19.79 12.12
N ALA A 107 10.48 18.52 12.49
CA ALA A 107 11.36 17.60 11.79
C ALA A 107 10.88 17.37 10.34
N ASN A 108 11.82 17.19 9.41
CA ASN A 108 11.47 16.88 8.01
C ASN A 108 10.62 15.61 7.87
N SER A 109 10.86 14.61 8.71
CA SER A 109 10.08 13.36 8.76
C SER A 109 8.58 13.56 9.02
N GLN A 110 8.17 14.72 9.56
CA GLN A 110 6.73 15.01 9.70
C GLN A 110 6.05 15.37 8.36
N LEU A 111 6.84 15.74 7.36
CA LEU A 111 6.39 16.05 6.02
C LEU A 111 6.74 14.96 5.01
N SER A 112 7.39 13.87 5.43
CA SER A 112 7.63 12.75 4.51
C SER A 112 6.32 12.08 4.11
N ILE A 113 6.29 11.63 2.87
CA ILE A 113 5.15 10.95 2.25
C ILE A 113 5.56 9.51 2.00
N SER A 114 4.83 8.54 2.54
CA SER A 114 5.08 7.14 2.23
C SER A 114 4.76 6.88 0.76
N GLU A 115 5.79 6.49 0.02
CA GLU A 115 5.73 6.31 -1.42
C GLU A 115 4.96 5.03 -1.78
N PHE A 116 4.11 5.12 -2.81
CA PHE A 116 3.47 3.92 -3.37
C PHE A 116 4.49 3.08 -4.15
N ILE A 117 4.34 1.75 -4.11
CA ILE A 117 5.27 0.84 -4.78
C ILE A 117 5.33 1.08 -6.29
N GLY A 118 6.55 1.14 -6.80
CA GLY A 118 6.82 1.33 -8.22
C GLY A 118 8.25 0.97 -8.57
N TYR A 119 8.52 0.95 -9.86
CA TYR A 119 9.85 0.81 -10.44
C TYR A 119 10.01 1.83 -11.57
N ASP A 120 11.12 2.55 -11.60
CA ASP A 120 11.42 3.56 -12.62
C ASP A 120 10.26 4.57 -12.80
N ASN A 121 9.76 5.10 -11.68
CA ASN A 121 8.63 6.03 -11.60
C ASN A 121 7.29 5.48 -12.14
N LYS A 122 7.22 4.20 -12.46
CA LYS A 122 6.03 3.49 -12.91
C LYS A 122 5.41 2.73 -11.76
N ARG A 123 4.19 3.07 -11.41
CA ARG A 123 3.48 2.45 -10.31
C ARG A 123 2.66 1.28 -10.79
N TYR A 124 2.59 0.24 -9.97
CA TYR A 124 1.83 -0.97 -10.25
C TYR A 124 1.40 -1.65 -8.95
N ILE A 125 0.47 -2.56 -9.03
CA ILE A 125 0.14 -3.45 -7.91
C ILE A 125 0.88 -4.76 -8.10
N PRO A 126 1.76 -5.16 -7.17
CA PRO A 126 2.47 -6.42 -7.25
C PRO A 126 1.51 -7.62 -7.28
N GLY A 127 1.77 -8.57 -8.16
CA GLY A 127 1.03 -9.82 -8.22
C GLY A 127 1.05 -10.60 -6.92
N SER A 128 2.12 -10.47 -6.13
CA SER A 128 2.21 -11.04 -4.78
C SER A 128 1.18 -10.44 -3.83
N SER A 129 0.93 -9.12 -3.91
CA SER A 129 -0.08 -8.43 -3.10
C SER A 129 -1.49 -8.85 -3.50
N ILE A 130 -1.76 -8.94 -4.80
CA ILE A 130 -3.06 -9.44 -5.33
C ILE A 130 -3.26 -10.89 -4.90
N LYS A 131 -2.26 -11.74 -5.06
CA LYS A 131 -2.32 -13.14 -4.64
C LYS A 131 -2.59 -13.28 -3.14
N GLY A 132 -1.93 -12.46 -2.31
CA GLY A 132 -2.17 -12.41 -0.86
C GLY A 132 -3.61 -12.03 -0.53
N ALA A 133 -4.15 -11.01 -1.20
CA ALA A 133 -5.54 -10.59 -1.03
C ALA A 133 -6.53 -11.69 -1.44
N LEU A 134 -6.31 -12.35 -2.58
CA LEU A 134 -7.15 -13.48 -3.04
C LEU A 134 -7.10 -14.64 -2.06
N ARG A 135 -5.92 -14.97 -1.55
CA ARG A 135 -5.75 -16.03 -0.54
C ARG A 135 -6.51 -15.70 0.74
N THR A 136 -6.38 -14.48 1.22
CA THR A 136 -7.09 -14.01 2.42
C THR A 136 -8.61 -14.04 2.21
N ALA A 137 -9.09 -13.57 1.06
CA ALA A 137 -10.51 -13.61 0.72
C ALA A 137 -11.07 -15.03 0.68
N PHE A 138 -10.32 -15.98 0.11
CA PHE A 138 -10.69 -17.40 0.07
C PHE A 138 -10.82 -17.98 1.49
N ILE A 139 -9.82 -17.76 2.32
CA ILE A 139 -9.85 -18.25 3.72
C ILE A 139 -11.01 -17.62 4.49
N TYR A 140 -11.25 -16.32 4.29
CA TYR A 140 -12.34 -15.61 4.96
C TYR A 140 -13.73 -16.09 4.51
N SER A 141 -13.88 -16.41 3.21
CA SER A 141 -15.14 -16.97 2.69
C SER A 141 -15.48 -18.30 3.34
N ASP A 142 -14.48 -19.21 3.43
CA ASP A 142 -14.69 -20.49 4.12
C ASP A 142 -14.99 -20.29 5.61
N PHE A 143 -14.34 -19.33 6.26
CA PHE A 143 -14.62 -18.99 7.65
C PHE A 143 -16.05 -18.51 7.84
N LEU A 144 -16.59 -17.65 6.97
CA LEU A 144 -17.98 -17.18 7.07
C LEU A 144 -19.00 -18.30 6.88
N GLU A 145 -18.73 -19.21 5.94
CA GLU A 145 -19.61 -20.36 5.69
C GLU A 145 -19.59 -21.38 6.83
N ASN A 146 -18.48 -21.47 7.55
CA ASN A 146 -18.21 -22.47 8.56
C ASN A 146 -17.91 -21.87 9.95
N GLU A 147 -18.45 -20.69 10.29
CA GLU A 147 -18.13 -19.94 11.53
C GLU A 147 -18.21 -20.80 12.79
N LYS A 148 -19.23 -21.67 12.90
CA LYS A 148 -19.41 -22.59 14.06
C LYS A 148 -18.29 -23.64 14.19
N LYS A 149 -17.53 -23.90 13.12
CA LYS A 149 -16.46 -24.89 13.08
C LYS A 149 -15.15 -24.33 13.60
N TYR A 150 -14.93 -23.01 13.44
CA TYR A 150 -13.71 -22.32 13.81
C TYR A 150 -13.90 -21.58 15.14
N GLN A 151 -13.63 -22.27 16.26
CA GLN A 151 -13.62 -21.60 17.57
C GLN A 151 -12.21 -21.03 17.81
N ILE A 152 -12.06 -19.74 17.66
CA ILE A 152 -10.83 -19.04 18.05
C ILE A 152 -10.79 -18.98 19.58
N LYS A 153 -9.94 -19.79 20.19
CA LYS A 153 -9.63 -19.74 21.62
C LYS A 153 -8.65 -18.60 21.87
N SER A 154 -9.11 -17.35 21.73
CA SER A 154 -8.23 -16.21 22.01
C SER A 154 -7.93 -16.15 23.51
N SER A 155 -6.70 -16.46 23.90
CA SER A 155 -6.23 -16.18 25.25
C SER A 155 -5.96 -14.67 25.37
N TYR A 156 -6.57 -14.06 26.36
CA TYR A 156 -6.30 -12.67 26.74
C TYR A 156 -6.10 -12.57 28.25
N GLU A 157 -5.23 -11.68 28.64
CA GLU A 157 -5.06 -11.29 30.04
C GLU A 157 -5.79 -9.96 30.29
N ILE A 158 -6.33 -9.77 31.47
CA ILE A 158 -6.88 -8.48 31.87
C ILE A 158 -5.77 -7.71 32.59
N LYS A 159 -5.25 -6.65 31.94
CA LYS A 159 -4.29 -5.72 32.54
C LYS A 159 -4.94 -4.34 32.64
N ASN A 160 -5.00 -3.79 33.85
CA ASN A 160 -5.63 -2.48 34.12
C ASN A 160 -7.07 -2.36 33.57
N GLY A 161 -7.87 -3.41 33.70
CA GLY A 161 -9.26 -3.45 33.20
C GLY A 161 -9.42 -3.57 31.69
N LYS A 162 -8.31 -3.73 30.92
CA LYS A 162 -8.34 -3.89 29.46
C LYS A 162 -7.88 -5.30 29.06
N ARG A 163 -8.54 -5.84 28.03
CA ARG A 163 -8.13 -7.12 27.41
C ARG A 163 -6.83 -6.92 26.64
N VAL A 164 -5.79 -7.64 27.03
CA VAL A 164 -4.51 -7.69 26.33
C VAL A 164 -4.35 -9.07 25.73
N TYR A 165 -4.31 -9.13 24.41
CA TYR A 165 -4.18 -10.39 23.67
C TYR A 165 -2.73 -10.79 23.49
N ASN A 166 -2.43 -12.07 23.63
CA ASN A 166 -1.12 -12.61 23.32
C ASN A 166 -0.95 -12.79 21.79
N ARG A 167 -0.22 -11.89 21.15
CA ARG A 167 0.01 -11.90 19.69
C ARG A 167 0.57 -13.24 19.19
N LYS A 168 1.51 -13.86 19.92
CA LYS A 168 2.12 -15.13 19.50
C LYS A 168 1.10 -16.29 19.47
N GLU A 169 0.16 -16.29 20.40
CA GLU A 169 -0.89 -17.31 20.43
C GLU A 169 -1.91 -17.06 19.32
N ILE A 170 -2.31 -15.82 19.08
CA ILE A 170 -3.19 -15.45 17.97
C ILE A 170 -2.56 -15.86 16.63
N ASP A 171 -1.28 -15.56 16.41
CA ASP A 171 -0.57 -15.93 15.20
C ASP A 171 -0.48 -17.45 15.01
N LYS A 172 -0.34 -18.19 16.10
CA LYS A 172 -0.34 -19.65 16.07
C LYS A 172 -1.72 -20.21 15.72
N GLU A 173 -2.77 -19.68 16.33
CA GLU A 173 -4.16 -20.08 16.04
C GLU A 173 -4.55 -19.73 14.59
N ALA A 174 -4.17 -18.55 14.10
CA ALA A 174 -4.40 -18.15 12.73
C ALA A 174 -3.73 -19.12 11.74
N LYS A 175 -2.48 -19.53 11.99
CA LYS A 175 -1.78 -20.52 11.15
C LYS A 175 -2.44 -21.90 11.17
N ILE A 176 -2.95 -22.33 12.31
CA ILE A 176 -3.70 -23.59 12.42
C ILE A 176 -4.98 -23.50 11.58
N MET A 177 -5.74 -22.42 11.73
CA MET A 177 -6.97 -22.19 10.98
C MET A 177 -6.71 -22.14 9.47
N GLU A 178 -5.68 -21.41 9.04
CA GLU A 178 -5.26 -21.41 7.62
C GLU A 178 -4.94 -22.82 7.11
N SER A 179 -4.23 -23.61 7.90
CA SER A 179 -3.90 -25.00 7.54
C SER A 179 -5.15 -25.86 7.42
N GLU A 180 -6.13 -25.67 8.30
CA GLU A 180 -7.40 -26.38 8.26
C GLU A 180 -8.21 -26.04 7.01
N VAL A 181 -8.34 -24.74 6.68
CA VAL A 181 -9.06 -24.29 5.48
C VAL A 181 -8.40 -24.78 4.20
N LEU A 182 -7.08 -24.71 4.12
CA LEU A 182 -6.36 -24.95 2.86
C LEU A 182 -5.97 -26.41 2.63
N LEU A 183 -5.80 -27.21 3.70
CA LEU A 183 -5.17 -28.53 3.60
C LEU A 183 -6.01 -29.66 4.17
N ALA A 184 -7.04 -29.37 5.00
CA ALA A 184 -7.81 -30.44 5.60
C ALA A 184 -8.73 -31.12 4.58
N GLU A 185 -8.54 -32.41 4.36
CA GLU A 185 -9.38 -33.21 3.46
C GLU A 185 -10.23 -34.24 4.21
N LYS A 186 -9.80 -34.67 5.40
CA LYS A 186 -10.49 -35.65 6.21
C LYS A 186 -10.17 -35.50 7.70
N GLU A 187 -10.89 -36.20 8.53
CA GLU A 187 -10.63 -36.35 9.95
C GLU A 187 -10.06 -37.75 10.23
N ASP A 188 -9.15 -37.84 11.20
CA ASP A 188 -8.69 -39.13 11.71
C ASP A 188 -9.74 -39.75 12.66
N ARG A 189 -9.46 -40.96 13.13
CA ARG A 189 -10.37 -41.67 14.03
C ARG A 189 -10.60 -40.96 15.38
N TYR A 190 -9.85 -39.95 15.69
CA TYR A 190 -9.96 -39.15 16.91
C TYR A 190 -10.59 -37.76 16.66
N GLY A 191 -11.03 -37.49 15.42
CA GLY A 191 -11.64 -36.20 15.04
C GLY A 191 -10.62 -35.10 14.75
N ASN A 192 -9.32 -35.41 14.62
CA ASN A 192 -8.33 -34.44 14.21
C ASN A 192 -8.32 -34.30 12.69
N LYS A 193 -8.25 -33.08 12.22
CA LYS A 193 -8.13 -32.81 10.78
C LYS A 193 -6.74 -33.17 10.27
N ILE A 194 -6.71 -33.88 9.19
CA ILE A 194 -5.50 -34.39 8.54
C ILE A 194 -5.52 -34.11 7.03
N ASP A 195 -4.34 -34.10 6.42
CA ASP A 195 -4.20 -33.94 4.97
C ASP A 195 -4.52 -35.25 4.18
N LYS A 196 -4.43 -35.20 2.83
CA LYS A 196 -4.64 -36.35 1.95
C LYS A 196 -3.89 -37.61 2.35
N LYS A 197 -2.70 -37.43 2.91
CA LYS A 197 -1.81 -38.52 3.30
C LYS A 197 -2.09 -39.06 4.70
N GLY A 198 -3.00 -38.42 5.44
CA GLY A 198 -3.25 -38.76 6.82
C GLY A 198 -2.23 -38.15 7.79
N GLU A 199 -1.47 -37.14 7.36
CA GLU A 199 -0.49 -36.44 8.16
C GLU A 199 -1.12 -35.25 8.89
N LYS A 200 -0.54 -34.87 10.03
CA LYS A 200 -0.94 -33.69 10.77
C LYS A 200 -0.82 -32.44 9.90
N LEU A 201 -1.83 -31.58 9.94
CA LEU A 201 -1.84 -30.34 9.18
C LEU A 201 -0.69 -29.42 9.59
N GLY A 202 -0.01 -28.88 8.58
CA GLY A 202 1.05 -27.92 8.76
C GLY A 202 1.21 -27.07 7.51
N LEU A 203 1.32 -25.74 7.69
CA LEU A 203 1.44 -24.77 6.60
C LEU A 203 2.86 -24.75 6.06
N GLU A 204 3.18 -25.77 5.26
CA GLU A 204 4.42 -25.80 4.49
C GLU A 204 4.20 -25.17 3.12
N PRO A 205 5.10 -24.30 2.62
CA PRO A 205 4.96 -23.67 1.30
C PRO A 205 4.76 -24.68 0.15
N LYS A 206 5.30 -25.88 0.30
CA LYS A 206 5.15 -26.95 -0.69
C LYS A 206 3.73 -27.54 -0.73
N LYS A 207 3.01 -27.48 0.39
CA LYS A 207 1.65 -28.03 0.54
C LYS A 207 0.56 -26.98 0.23
N ASP A 208 0.91 -25.68 0.20
CA ASP A 208 -0.06 -24.61 -0.05
C ASP A 208 -0.66 -24.73 -1.44
N PRO A 209 -2.00 -24.92 -1.58
CA PRO A 209 -2.65 -25.04 -2.88
C PRO A 209 -2.50 -23.76 -3.72
N PHE A 210 -2.32 -22.60 -3.11
CA PHE A 210 -2.08 -21.35 -3.84
C PHE A 210 -0.74 -21.34 -4.60
N LYS A 211 0.16 -22.29 -4.38
CA LYS A 211 1.40 -22.40 -5.20
C LYS A 211 1.14 -22.54 -6.70
N ILE A 212 0.01 -23.16 -7.07
CA ILE A 212 -0.38 -23.33 -8.47
C ILE A 212 -0.95 -22.04 -9.09
N VAL A 213 -1.35 -21.08 -8.27
CA VAL A 213 -1.88 -19.79 -8.71
C VAL A 213 -0.71 -18.82 -8.92
N LYS A 214 -0.45 -18.46 -10.17
CA LYS A 214 0.52 -17.45 -10.55
C LYS A 214 -0.21 -16.17 -10.90
N VAL A 215 0.14 -15.07 -10.26
CA VAL A 215 -0.47 -13.76 -10.50
C VAL A 215 0.62 -12.83 -10.97
N SER A 216 0.41 -12.18 -12.14
CA SER A 216 1.34 -11.16 -12.62
C SER A 216 1.15 -9.86 -11.87
N ASP A 217 2.16 -9.01 -11.93
CA ASP A 217 1.98 -7.61 -11.61
C ASP A 217 0.91 -7.00 -12.54
N THR A 218 0.31 -5.89 -12.13
CA THR A 218 -0.59 -5.14 -13.02
C THR A 218 0.21 -4.42 -14.10
N GLU A 219 -0.49 -3.91 -15.10
CA GLU A 219 0.03 -2.86 -15.95
C GLU A 219 0.39 -1.61 -15.14
N GLU A 220 1.17 -0.73 -15.76
CA GLU A 220 1.47 0.60 -15.20
C GLU A 220 0.18 1.37 -14.92
N ILE A 221 0.14 2.04 -13.77
CA ILE A 221 -1.00 2.83 -13.33
C ILE A 221 -0.66 4.32 -13.46
N ASP A 222 -1.50 5.04 -14.17
CA ASP A 222 -1.35 6.46 -14.41
C ASP A 222 -1.34 7.26 -13.09
N SER A 223 -0.43 8.25 -13.00
CA SER A 223 -0.31 9.14 -11.85
C SER A 223 -1.58 9.92 -11.54
N GLU A 224 -2.44 10.19 -12.52
CA GLU A 224 -3.72 10.85 -12.33
C GLU A 224 -4.71 10.06 -11.45
N LYS A 225 -4.48 8.75 -11.29
CA LYS A 225 -5.28 7.88 -10.43
C LYS A 225 -4.83 7.91 -8.96
N PHE A 226 -3.75 8.62 -8.65
CA PHE A 226 -3.22 8.72 -7.30
C PHE A 226 -3.55 10.05 -6.64
N GLU A 227 -3.57 10.03 -5.31
CA GLU A 227 -3.74 11.20 -4.47
C GLU A 227 -2.86 11.07 -3.23
N VAL A 228 -2.28 12.18 -2.79
CA VAL A 228 -1.59 12.21 -1.49
C VAL A 228 -2.59 12.56 -0.40
N VAL A 229 -2.75 11.65 0.55
CA VAL A 229 -3.69 11.77 1.65
C VAL A 229 -2.99 11.73 3.01
N ARG A 230 -3.66 12.32 3.99
CA ARG A 230 -3.26 12.21 5.39
C ARG A 230 -4.28 11.38 6.15
N LEU A 231 -3.87 10.20 6.57
CA LEU A 231 -4.73 9.24 7.25
C LEU A 231 -4.47 9.24 8.75
N LYS A 232 -5.54 9.12 9.53
CA LYS A 232 -5.45 8.85 10.97
C LYS A 232 -5.33 7.34 11.17
N ILE A 233 -4.22 6.91 11.76
CA ILE A 233 -3.96 5.52 12.10
C ILE A 233 -3.94 5.34 13.62
N LYS A 234 -3.94 4.09 14.09
CA LYS A 234 -3.98 3.75 15.52
C LYS A 234 -2.85 4.41 16.32
N GLU A 235 -1.67 4.54 15.73
CA GLU A 235 -0.45 5.04 16.38
C GLU A 235 -0.09 6.49 15.97
N GLY A 236 -1.00 7.22 15.32
CA GLY A 236 -0.74 8.59 14.89
C GLY A 236 -1.39 8.98 13.57
N ASN A 237 -0.61 9.61 12.70
CA ASN A 237 -1.05 9.97 11.35
C ASN A 237 -0.01 9.46 10.33
N LEU A 238 -0.50 8.97 9.21
CA LEU A 238 0.28 8.57 8.05
C LEU A 238 -0.04 9.51 6.89
N THR A 239 0.98 10.05 6.24
CA THR A 239 0.84 10.73 4.95
C THR A 239 1.37 9.77 3.89
N CYS A 240 0.56 9.43 2.92
CA CYS A 240 0.93 8.46 1.89
C CYS A 240 0.24 8.75 0.56
N GLU A 241 0.84 8.25 -0.51
CA GLU A 241 0.20 8.16 -1.81
C GLU A 241 -0.80 7.02 -1.80
N VAL A 242 -2.00 7.23 -2.30
CA VAL A 242 -3.04 6.21 -2.44
C VAL A 242 -3.52 6.13 -3.88
N LEU A 243 -3.77 4.93 -4.35
CA LEU A 243 -4.56 4.68 -5.56
C LEU A 243 -6.03 4.90 -5.22
N ASN A 244 -6.68 5.83 -5.90
CA ASN A 244 -8.06 6.21 -5.63
C ASN A 244 -9.05 5.08 -5.88
N GLY A 245 -9.93 4.86 -4.91
CA GLY A 245 -11.04 3.94 -5.03
C GLY A 245 -12.22 4.52 -5.82
N THR A 246 -13.02 3.64 -6.38
CA THR A 246 -14.17 4.00 -7.23
C THR A 246 -15.51 3.99 -6.48
N TYR A 247 -15.52 3.67 -5.19
CA TYR A 247 -16.75 3.51 -4.41
C TYR A 247 -17.67 4.74 -4.47
N ASN A 248 -17.10 5.93 -4.33
CA ASN A 248 -17.89 7.17 -4.36
C ASN A 248 -18.52 7.43 -5.74
N GLU A 249 -17.82 7.09 -6.83
CA GLU A 249 -18.34 7.16 -8.19
C GLU A 249 -19.48 6.15 -8.38
N ILE A 250 -19.28 4.91 -7.95
CA ILE A 250 -20.29 3.84 -8.01
C ILE A 250 -21.54 4.24 -7.21
N LYS A 251 -21.36 4.75 -5.99
CA LYS A 251 -22.45 5.22 -5.15
C LYS A 251 -23.27 6.33 -5.81
N LYS A 252 -22.60 7.25 -6.50
CA LYS A 252 -23.25 8.38 -7.20
C LYS A 252 -23.95 7.92 -8.48
N THR A 253 -23.30 7.10 -9.28
CA THR A 253 -23.79 6.68 -10.60
C THR A 253 -24.66 5.42 -10.56
N LYS A 254 -24.56 4.64 -9.46
CA LYS A 254 -25.14 3.29 -9.30
C LYS A 254 -24.72 2.31 -10.39
N LYS A 255 -23.55 2.54 -11.01
CA LYS A 255 -22.99 1.71 -12.08
C LYS A 255 -21.53 1.40 -11.80
N VAL A 256 -21.13 0.17 -12.11
CA VAL A 256 -19.72 -0.26 -12.06
C VAL A 256 -19.15 -0.15 -13.47
N ASN A 257 -18.12 0.66 -13.65
CA ASN A 257 -17.42 0.76 -14.93
C ASN A 257 -16.16 -0.09 -14.92
N PHE A 258 -16.24 -1.31 -15.43
CA PHE A 258 -15.11 -2.24 -15.52
C PHE A 258 -14.04 -1.82 -16.54
N GLU A 259 -14.32 -0.88 -17.44
CA GLU A 259 -13.31 -0.35 -18.36
C GLU A 259 -12.18 0.40 -17.64
N LYS A 260 -12.51 1.01 -16.49
CA LYS A 260 -11.54 1.69 -15.62
C LYS A 260 -10.67 0.73 -14.80
N GLY A 261 -10.93 -0.57 -14.88
CA GLY A 261 -10.15 -1.58 -14.16
C GLY A 261 -8.71 -1.70 -14.68
N ILE A 262 -7.81 -2.07 -13.79
CA ILE A 262 -6.38 -2.26 -14.04
C ILE A 262 -6.14 -3.71 -14.46
N ASN A 263 -5.47 -3.92 -15.58
CA ASN A 263 -5.27 -5.26 -16.14
C ASN A 263 -4.15 -6.03 -15.45
N PHE A 264 -4.34 -7.32 -15.28
CA PHE A 264 -3.31 -8.28 -14.85
C PHE A 264 -3.68 -9.69 -15.29
N ASN A 265 -2.80 -10.67 -15.08
CA ASN A 265 -3.02 -12.05 -15.48
C ASN A 265 -2.99 -13.00 -14.28
N ILE A 266 -3.84 -14.02 -14.33
CA ILE A 266 -3.78 -15.19 -13.46
C ILE A 266 -3.50 -16.42 -14.31
N VAL A 267 -2.52 -17.22 -13.92
CA VAL A 267 -2.22 -18.52 -14.55
C VAL A 267 -2.34 -19.60 -13.50
N LEU A 268 -3.14 -20.62 -13.81
CA LEU A 268 -3.27 -21.85 -13.04
C LEU A 268 -2.43 -22.94 -13.70
N THR A 269 -1.47 -23.51 -12.97
CA THR A 269 -0.52 -24.53 -13.45
C THR A 269 -0.71 -25.87 -12.80
#